data_2e09973a0ed6c0dcfbef112452c60e4c
#
_entry.id   2e09973a0ed6c0dcfbef112452c60e4c
#
_cell.length_a   1.000
_cell.length_b   1.000
_cell.length_c   1.000
_cell.angle_alpha   90.00
_cell.angle_beta   90.00
_cell.angle_gamma   90.00
#
_symmetry.space_group_name_H-M   'P 1'
#
loop_
_entity.id
_entity.type
_entity.pdbx_description
1 polymer ?
#
loop_
_entity_poly.entity_id
_entity_poly.type
_entity_poly.pdbx_seq_one_letter_code
_entity_poly.pdbx_strand_id
1 'polypeptide(L)'
;MSDPIHCTILRGGTSKGVYLKEGDLPVDPDEREKTILAIFGSPDRRQIDGLGGADPLTSKVCIVGPPPEDDPRAEGAHLSYTFGQVEIDEPVVDFRSLCGNLSSGVGAFAIWENMVQPTSPITKVRIWNTNLNSMLYCEVPVEGGRPLEKGDYNIPGVPGTGAKIQVDFAKTAGQGAGALLPTGNPMDRLNVAGFGPIDASMIDIGNPHVFIRAKDVGMTGTETANEIDADRTLCDLLEKIRSHAAYSMGMISTPDRGKQESPAAPIIGMISPSEDYDAPLSDRTVSASECDFLSRLMFMQQTHKTYAGTSTVCTGIASKLPGTIVHEACRDDAQDRTEVRIGHPAGVIETESVVELNGNDYEVKRATLGRTARRIMAGTVYV
;
A
#
# COMPACT_ATOMS: atom_id res chain seq x y z
N MET A 1 -17.85 -33.11 0.56
CA MET A 1 -18.38 -31.72 0.58
C MET A 1 -17.37 -30.95 1.36
N SER A 2 -16.80 -29.92 0.75
CA SER A 2 -15.85 -29.01 1.44
C SER A 2 -16.57 -28.29 2.57
N ASP A 3 -15.89 -28.09 3.69
CA ASP A 3 -16.46 -27.37 4.81
C ASP A 3 -16.69 -25.89 4.41
N PRO A 4 -17.84 -25.30 4.77
CA PRO A 4 -18.14 -23.92 4.45
C PRO A 4 -17.23 -22.97 5.23
N ILE A 5 -16.62 -22.00 4.53
CA ILE A 5 -15.71 -21.00 5.11
C ILE A 5 -16.44 -19.68 5.24
N HIS A 6 -16.50 -19.11 6.45
CA HIS A 6 -17.07 -17.78 6.65
C HIS A 6 -16.16 -16.71 6.04
N CYS A 7 -16.73 -15.79 5.27
CA CYS A 7 -15.97 -14.72 4.66
C CYS A 7 -16.74 -13.39 4.66
N THR A 8 -15.99 -12.28 4.65
CA THR A 8 -16.53 -10.94 4.48
C THR A 8 -15.83 -10.26 3.32
N ILE A 9 -16.59 -9.76 2.35
CA ILE A 9 -16.05 -8.93 1.28
C ILE A 9 -16.13 -7.47 1.71
N LEU A 10 -14.98 -6.81 1.80
CA LEU A 10 -14.86 -5.40 2.13
C LEU A 10 -14.19 -4.63 0.98
N ARG A 11 -14.65 -3.41 0.75
CA ARG A 11 -13.86 -2.37 0.11
C ARG A 11 -13.11 -1.63 1.22
N GLY A 12 -11.80 -1.59 1.14
CA GLY A 12 -10.93 -0.74 1.95
C GLY A 12 -10.16 0.21 1.02
N GLY A 13 -10.28 1.52 1.24
CA GLY A 13 -9.71 2.49 0.32
C GLY A 13 -10.15 2.23 -1.13
N THR A 14 -9.20 2.19 -2.07
CA THR A 14 -9.41 1.90 -3.49
C THR A 14 -9.27 0.41 -3.85
N SER A 15 -9.27 -0.49 -2.87
CA SER A 15 -9.17 -1.94 -3.08
C SER A 15 -10.38 -2.68 -2.53
N LYS A 16 -10.68 -3.85 -3.08
CA LYS A 16 -11.66 -4.81 -2.58
C LYS A 16 -10.94 -6.11 -2.20
N GLY A 17 -11.28 -6.68 -1.05
CA GLY A 17 -10.69 -7.94 -0.61
C GLY A 17 -11.66 -8.85 0.12
N VAL A 18 -11.29 -10.13 0.21
CA VAL A 18 -11.96 -11.15 1.01
C VAL A 18 -11.25 -11.22 2.36
N TYR A 19 -11.99 -11.01 3.44
CA TYR A 19 -11.51 -11.10 4.81
C TYR A 19 -11.96 -12.42 5.40
N LEU A 20 -10.99 -13.14 5.96
CA LEU A 20 -11.16 -14.50 6.53
C LEU A 20 -10.63 -14.49 7.96
N LYS A 21 -11.24 -15.26 8.83
CA LYS A 21 -10.64 -15.58 10.12
C LYS A 21 -9.59 -16.67 9.94
N GLU A 22 -8.45 -16.53 10.58
CA GLU A 22 -7.36 -17.50 10.49
C GLU A 22 -7.80 -18.90 10.92
N GLY A 23 -8.64 -18.98 11.98
CA GLY A 23 -9.16 -20.24 12.48
C GLY A 23 -10.13 -20.99 11.56
N ASP A 24 -10.63 -20.32 10.51
CA ASP A 24 -11.52 -20.94 9.50
C ASP A 24 -10.71 -21.50 8.30
N LEU A 25 -9.38 -21.34 8.29
CA LEU A 25 -8.49 -21.81 7.24
C LEU A 25 -7.67 -23.03 7.68
N PRO A 26 -7.20 -23.84 6.72
CA PRO A 26 -6.25 -24.92 7.02
C PRO A 26 -4.99 -24.41 7.75
N VAL A 27 -4.50 -25.22 8.69
CA VAL A 27 -3.27 -24.91 9.42
C VAL A 27 -2.03 -25.13 8.54
N ASP A 28 -2.08 -26.18 7.70
CA ASP A 28 -1.01 -26.47 6.76
C ASP A 28 -0.87 -25.35 5.72
N PRO A 29 0.33 -24.77 5.50
CA PRO A 29 0.49 -23.63 4.61
C PRO A 29 0.12 -23.92 3.15
N ASP A 30 0.45 -25.10 2.64
CA ASP A 30 0.19 -25.46 1.25
C ASP A 30 -1.31 -25.68 1.02
N GLU A 31 -2.01 -26.30 1.96
CA GLU A 31 -3.47 -26.48 1.91
C GLU A 31 -4.19 -25.13 2.10
N ARG A 32 -3.64 -24.24 2.95
CA ARG A 32 -4.15 -22.88 3.12
C ARG A 32 -4.07 -22.08 1.81
N GLU A 33 -2.92 -22.13 1.13
CA GLU A 33 -2.74 -21.45 -0.15
C GLU A 33 -3.68 -21.98 -1.22
N LYS A 34 -3.80 -23.30 -1.35
CA LYS A 34 -4.77 -23.94 -2.28
C LYS A 34 -6.21 -23.52 -1.99
N THR A 35 -6.58 -23.47 -0.72
CA THR A 35 -7.92 -23.03 -0.29
C THR A 35 -8.16 -21.57 -0.69
N ILE A 36 -7.19 -20.67 -0.48
CA ILE A 36 -7.29 -19.28 -0.88
C ILE A 36 -7.42 -19.16 -2.40
N LEU A 37 -6.60 -19.87 -3.17
CA LEU A 37 -6.68 -19.88 -4.63
C LEU A 37 -8.05 -20.33 -5.12
N ALA A 38 -8.63 -21.38 -4.52
CA ALA A 38 -9.97 -21.87 -4.84
C ALA A 38 -11.04 -20.82 -4.49
N ILE A 39 -10.96 -20.16 -3.32
CA ILE A 39 -11.87 -19.05 -2.94
C ILE A 39 -11.87 -17.95 -4.02
N PHE A 40 -10.72 -17.63 -4.60
CA PHE A 40 -10.59 -16.58 -5.59
C PHE A 40 -10.86 -17.03 -7.03
N GLY A 41 -10.87 -18.33 -7.29
CA GLY A 41 -10.98 -18.89 -8.64
C GLY A 41 -9.70 -18.69 -9.46
N SER A 42 -8.52 -18.73 -8.81
CA SER A 42 -7.20 -18.61 -9.45
C SER A 42 -6.56 -19.99 -9.62
N PRO A 43 -5.75 -20.20 -10.70
CA PRO A 43 -5.46 -19.28 -11.79
C PRO A 43 -6.55 -19.30 -12.89
N ASP A 44 -7.15 -18.16 -13.13
CA ASP A 44 -8.05 -17.91 -14.30
C ASP A 44 -8.17 -16.40 -14.49
N ARG A 45 -7.95 -15.91 -15.71
CA ARG A 45 -8.00 -14.48 -16.06
C ARG A 45 -9.31 -13.79 -15.69
N ARG A 46 -10.41 -14.53 -15.63
CA ARG A 46 -11.72 -14.01 -15.23
C ARG A 46 -12.07 -14.30 -13.80
N GLN A 47 -11.31 -15.20 -13.15
CA GLN A 47 -11.63 -15.72 -11.81
C GLN A 47 -13.11 -16.09 -11.68
N ILE A 48 -13.65 -16.75 -12.74
CA ILE A 48 -15.10 -16.94 -12.91
C ILE A 48 -15.70 -17.90 -11.89
N ASP A 49 -14.89 -18.82 -11.35
CA ASP A 49 -15.31 -19.81 -10.37
C ASP A 49 -14.90 -19.42 -8.93
N GLY A 50 -14.85 -18.11 -8.63
CA GLY A 50 -14.46 -17.62 -7.32
C GLY A 50 -14.89 -16.20 -7.03
N LEU A 51 -14.39 -15.66 -5.92
CA LEU A 51 -14.69 -14.33 -5.42
C LEU A 51 -13.71 -13.26 -5.93
N GLY A 52 -12.72 -13.64 -6.71
CA GLY A 52 -11.77 -12.71 -7.33
C GLY A 52 -12.45 -11.76 -8.31
N GLY A 53 -11.79 -10.65 -8.62
CA GLY A 53 -12.36 -9.62 -9.47
C GLY A 53 -11.58 -9.39 -10.77
N ALA A 54 -10.72 -10.33 -11.18
CA ALA A 54 -9.93 -10.29 -12.42
C ALA A 54 -9.06 -9.02 -12.56
N ASP A 55 -8.69 -8.40 -11.44
CA ASP A 55 -7.86 -7.20 -11.34
C ASP A 55 -7.06 -7.25 -10.04
N PRO A 56 -5.78 -6.85 -10.03
CA PRO A 56 -4.96 -6.87 -8.81
C PRO A 56 -5.53 -6.07 -7.63
N LEU A 57 -6.34 -5.03 -7.88
CA LEU A 57 -6.99 -4.24 -6.82
C LEU A 57 -8.20 -4.96 -6.20
N THR A 58 -8.69 -6.02 -6.82
CA THR A 58 -9.88 -6.77 -6.38
C THR A 58 -9.61 -8.25 -6.13
N SER A 59 -8.33 -8.70 -6.22
CA SER A 59 -7.90 -10.08 -5.98
C SER A 59 -6.96 -10.14 -4.78
N LYS A 60 -7.50 -9.84 -3.59
CA LYS A 60 -6.73 -9.65 -2.35
C LYS A 60 -7.39 -10.38 -1.19
N VAL A 61 -6.60 -11.12 -0.40
CA VAL A 61 -7.05 -11.77 0.82
C VAL A 61 -6.50 -11.05 2.06
N CYS A 62 -7.31 -10.99 3.11
CA CYS A 62 -6.94 -10.51 4.43
C CYS A 62 -7.27 -11.62 5.44
N ILE A 63 -6.27 -12.20 6.06
CA ILE A 63 -6.41 -13.22 7.10
C ILE A 63 -6.23 -12.53 8.45
N VAL A 64 -7.22 -12.67 9.33
CA VAL A 64 -7.22 -12.01 10.64
C VAL A 64 -7.36 -13.09 11.73
N GLY A 65 -6.41 -13.08 12.66
CA GLY A 65 -6.31 -14.05 13.73
C GLY A 65 -5.94 -13.46 15.09
N PRO A 66 -5.69 -14.30 16.10
CA PRO A 66 -5.11 -13.86 17.35
C PRO A 66 -3.67 -13.35 17.15
N PRO A 67 -3.16 -12.45 17.97
CA PRO A 67 -1.76 -12.07 17.93
C PRO A 67 -0.86 -13.26 18.31
N PRO A 68 0.39 -13.34 17.77
CA PRO A 68 1.32 -14.40 18.18
C PRO A 68 1.70 -14.21 19.65
N GLU A 69 1.67 -15.31 20.42
CA GLU A 69 1.97 -15.30 21.86
C GLU A 69 3.48 -15.31 22.15
N ASP A 70 4.28 -15.77 21.21
CA ASP A 70 5.72 -16.01 21.34
C ASP A 70 6.59 -14.90 20.72
N ASP A 71 5.99 -13.88 20.10
CA ASP A 71 6.73 -12.72 19.57
C ASP A 71 6.57 -11.50 20.48
N PRO A 72 7.61 -11.10 21.24
CA PRO A 72 7.53 -9.95 22.15
C PRO A 72 7.27 -8.61 21.41
N ARG A 73 7.53 -8.54 20.12
CA ARG A 73 7.23 -7.33 19.32
C ARG A 73 5.73 -7.16 19.07
N ALA A 74 4.95 -8.25 19.18
CA ALA A 74 3.50 -8.24 19.06
C ALA A 74 2.80 -7.95 20.41
N GLU A 75 3.55 -7.72 21.48
CA GLU A 75 2.98 -7.45 22.79
C GLU A 75 1.99 -6.26 22.74
N GLY A 76 0.81 -6.49 23.31
CA GLY A 76 -0.27 -5.51 23.32
C GLY A 76 -1.07 -5.42 22.01
N ALA A 77 -0.81 -6.21 20.99
CA ALA A 77 -1.68 -6.34 19.84
C ALA A 77 -3.05 -6.92 20.23
N HIS A 78 -4.10 -6.46 19.59
CA HIS A 78 -5.45 -7.02 19.77
C HIS A 78 -5.69 -8.22 18.87
N LEU A 79 -5.01 -8.24 17.71
CA LEU A 79 -5.15 -9.27 16.67
C LEU A 79 -3.93 -9.28 15.75
N SER A 80 -3.80 -10.35 14.97
CA SER A 80 -2.87 -10.45 13.84
C SER A 80 -3.58 -10.16 12.52
N TYR A 81 -2.82 -9.74 11.52
CA TYR A 81 -3.27 -9.51 10.17
C TYR A 81 -2.21 -9.92 9.16
N THR A 82 -2.57 -10.86 8.29
CA THR A 82 -1.77 -11.27 7.13
C THR A 82 -2.47 -10.84 5.87
N PHE A 83 -1.78 -10.09 5.03
CA PHE A 83 -2.22 -9.74 3.68
C PHE A 83 -1.67 -10.73 2.67
N GLY A 84 -2.50 -11.13 1.68
CA GLY A 84 -2.06 -11.89 0.52
C GLY A 84 -2.55 -11.25 -0.78
N GLN A 85 -1.64 -11.02 -1.72
CA GLN A 85 -1.98 -10.68 -3.10
C GLN A 85 -2.21 -11.98 -3.86
N VAL A 86 -3.43 -12.22 -4.30
CA VAL A 86 -3.75 -13.41 -5.10
C VAL A 86 -3.47 -13.11 -6.57
N GLU A 87 -2.55 -13.85 -7.17
CA GLU A 87 -2.25 -13.75 -8.58
C GLU A 87 -3.42 -14.27 -9.42
N ILE A 88 -3.63 -13.64 -10.59
CA ILE A 88 -4.77 -13.94 -11.45
C ILE A 88 -4.45 -15.10 -12.37
N ASP A 89 -3.30 -15.02 -13.05
CA ASP A 89 -2.87 -15.95 -14.10
C ASP A 89 -2.01 -17.12 -13.57
N GLU A 90 -1.48 -16.98 -12.35
CA GLU A 90 -0.59 -17.96 -11.74
C GLU A 90 -1.16 -18.49 -10.41
N PRO A 91 -0.91 -19.76 -10.05
CA PRO A 91 -1.41 -20.36 -8.81
C PRO A 91 -0.54 -19.95 -7.61
N VAL A 92 -0.50 -18.65 -7.31
CA VAL A 92 0.36 -18.07 -6.25
C VAL A 92 -0.42 -17.05 -5.43
N VAL A 93 -0.20 -17.09 -4.11
CA VAL A 93 -0.59 -16.01 -3.20
C VAL A 93 0.69 -15.36 -2.66
N ASP A 94 0.94 -14.09 -3.03
CA ASP A 94 2.13 -13.36 -2.56
C ASP A 94 1.86 -12.70 -1.20
N PHE A 95 2.55 -13.18 -0.16
CA PHE A 95 2.49 -12.67 1.21
C PHE A 95 3.65 -11.72 1.58
N ARG A 96 4.52 -11.32 0.63
CA ARG A 96 5.72 -10.52 0.90
C ARG A 96 5.48 -9.03 1.05
N SER A 97 4.29 -8.55 0.76
CA SER A 97 3.96 -7.13 0.80
C SER A 97 2.76 -6.85 1.70
N LEU A 98 2.51 -5.57 1.98
CA LEU A 98 1.37 -5.09 2.74
C LEU A 98 0.45 -4.24 1.86
N CYS A 99 -0.87 -4.38 2.03
CA CYS A 99 -1.85 -3.53 1.37
C CYS A 99 -2.40 -2.47 2.33
N GLY A 100 -1.90 -1.24 2.26
CA GLY A 100 -2.38 -0.13 3.09
C GLY A 100 -3.86 0.18 2.92
N ASN A 101 -4.42 0.00 1.72
CA ASN A 101 -5.85 0.17 1.48
C ASN A 101 -6.69 -0.83 2.28
N LEU A 102 -6.36 -2.12 2.23
CA LEU A 102 -7.13 -3.14 2.96
C LEU A 102 -6.82 -3.14 4.47
N SER A 103 -5.65 -2.68 4.90
CA SER A 103 -5.35 -2.51 6.34
C SER A 103 -6.39 -1.65 7.04
N SER A 104 -6.97 -0.66 6.34
CA SER A 104 -8.04 0.19 6.91
C SER A 104 -9.34 -0.57 7.21
N GLY A 105 -9.59 -1.67 6.50
CA GLY A 105 -10.76 -2.53 6.75
C GLY A 105 -10.59 -3.49 7.93
N VAL A 106 -9.35 -3.78 8.34
CA VAL A 106 -9.07 -4.80 9.36
C VAL A 106 -9.67 -4.44 10.72
N GLY A 107 -9.53 -3.19 11.14
CA GLY A 107 -10.11 -2.73 12.41
C GLY A 107 -11.64 -2.78 12.41
N ALA A 108 -12.27 -2.38 11.32
CA ALA A 108 -13.73 -2.48 11.17
C ALA A 108 -14.20 -3.94 11.11
N PHE A 109 -13.50 -4.81 10.37
CA PHE A 109 -13.76 -6.25 10.34
C PHE A 109 -13.69 -6.87 11.75
N ALA A 110 -12.65 -6.56 12.49
CA ALA A 110 -12.46 -7.08 13.85
C ALA A 110 -13.61 -6.72 14.79
N ILE A 111 -14.17 -5.51 14.64
CA ILE A 111 -15.33 -5.08 15.43
C ILE A 111 -16.61 -5.80 14.96
N TRP A 112 -16.85 -5.91 13.64
CA TRP A 112 -18.02 -6.64 13.11
C TRP A 112 -18.02 -8.12 13.50
N GLU A 113 -16.83 -8.72 13.58
CA GLU A 113 -16.64 -10.13 13.91
C GLU A 113 -16.47 -10.38 15.43
N ASN A 114 -16.67 -9.34 16.26
CA ASN A 114 -16.54 -9.37 17.72
C ASN A 114 -15.15 -9.82 18.23
N MET A 115 -14.10 -9.62 17.45
CA MET A 115 -12.71 -9.89 17.85
C MET A 115 -12.16 -8.79 18.75
N VAL A 116 -12.69 -7.56 18.62
CA VAL A 116 -12.33 -6.39 19.44
C VAL A 116 -13.60 -5.74 19.99
N GLN A 117 -13.60 -5.40 21.28
CA GLN A 117 -14.70 -4.68 21.93
C GLN A 117 -14.71 -3.22 21.46
N PRO A 118 -15.81 -2.71 20.91
CA PRO A 118 -15.89 -1.35 20.43
C PRO A 118 -15.96 -0.32 21.56
N THR A 119 -15.32 0.82 21.34
CA THR A 119 -15.41 2.02 22.18
C THR A 119 -15.88 3.19 21.31
N SER A 120 -16.84 3.99 21.81
CA SER A 120 -17.30 5.19 21.11
C SER A 120 -16.58 6.43 21.63
N PRO A 121 -16.34 7.47 20.80
CA PRO A 121 -16.69 7.56 19.38
C PRO A 121 -15.66 6.90 18.46
N ILE A 122 -14.49 6.53 18.97
CA ILE A 122 -13.38 5.92 18.21
C ILE A 122 -12.86 4.70 18.96
N THR A 123 -12.77 3.58 18.22
CA THR A 123 -12.09 2.37 18.70
C THR A 123 -10.66 2.34 18.15
N LYS A 124 -9.67 2.29 19.06
CA LYS A 124 -8.25 2.13 18.68
C LYS A 124 -7.92 0.64 18.65
N VAL A 125 -7.61 0.13 17.46
CA VAL A 125 -7.23 -1.27 17.24
C VAL A 125 -5.74 -1.36 16.98
N ARG A 126 -5.02 -2.14 17.81
CA ARG A 126 -3.61 -2.48 17.61
C ARG A 126 -3.53 -3.79 16.85
N ILE A 127 -2.91 -3.75 15.68
CA ILE A 127 -2.88 -4.84 14.70
C ILE A 127 -1.43 -5.26 14.51
N TRP A 128 -1.11 -6.50 14.81
CA TRP A 128 0.17 -7.09 14.43
C TRP A 128 0.13 -7.51 12.97
N ASN A 129 0.86 -6.81 12.11
CA ASN A 129 1.00 -7.23 10.71
C ASN A 129 2.11 -8.26 10.58
N THR A 130 1.75 -9.46 10.11
CA THR A 130 2.67 -10.60 9.98
C THR A 130 3.58 -10.49 8.75
N ASN A 131 3.17 -9.75 7.70
CA ASN A 131 3.98 -9.57 6.49
C ASN A 131 5.26 -8.78 6.77
N LEU A 132 5.15 -7.73 7.61
CA LEU A 132 6.27 -6.86 7.95
C LEU A 132 6.77 -7.06 9.38
N ASN A 133 6.18 -7.99 10.15
CA ASN A 133 6.44 -8.20 11.57
C ASN A 133 6.43 -6.87 12.36
N SER A 134 5.35 -6.11 12.20
CA SER A 134 5.26 -4.75 12.74
C SER A 134 3.84 -4.40 13.20
N MET A 135 3.78 -3.47 14.15
CA MET A 135 2.54 -2.97 14.71
C MET A 135 1.92 -1.88 13.82
N LEU A 136 0.64 -2.03 13.48
CA LEU A 136 -0.20 -0.99 12.89
C LEU A 136 -1.22 -0.50 13.93
N TYR A 137 -1.54 0.78 13.89
CA TYR A 137 -2.56 1.37 14.75
C TYR A 137 -3.72 1.86 13.89
N CYS A 138 -4.92 1.35 14.14
CA CYS A 138 -6.10 1.68 13.36
C CYS A 138 -7.13 2.38 14.26
N GLU A 139 -7.57 3.58 13.86
CA GLU A 139 -8.62 4.33 14.52
C GLU A 139 -9.91 4.20 13.71
N VAL A 140 -10.89 3.49 14.28
CA VAL A 140 -12.18 3.19 13.64
C VAL A 140 -13.28 4.01 14.31
N PRO A 141 -13.98 4.91 13.59
CA PRO A 141 -15.17 5.57 14.10
C PRO A 141 -16.27 4.56 14.41
N VAL A 142 -16.87 4.70 15.58
CA VAL A 142 -17.89 3.76 16.10
C VAL A 142 -19.09 4.50 16.68
N GLU A 143 -20.28 4.03 16.32
CA GLU A 143 -21.54 4.48 16.91
C GLU A 143 -22.44 3.26 17.19
N GLY A 144 -23.10 3.24 18.34
CA GLY A 144 -23.98 2.13 18.74
C GLY A 144 -23.27 0.77 18.76
N GLY A 145 -21.96 0.74 19.05
CA GLY A 145 -21.16 -0.49 19.10
C GLY A 145 -20.78 -1.05 17.74
N ARG A 146 -20.94 -0.29 16.66
CA ARG A 146 -20.64 -0.72 15.28
C ARG A 146 -19.75 0.30 14.56
N PRO A 147 -18.86 -0.14 13.67
CA PRO A 147 -18.12 0.76 12.80
C PRO A 147 -19.05 1.63 11.97
N LEU A 148 -18.75 2.93 11.92
CA LEU A 148 -19.43 3.85 11.03
C LEU A 148 -18.97 3.62 9.59
N GLU A 149 -19.92 3.47 8.66
CA GLU A 149 -19.65 3.42 7.22
C GLU A 149 -19.94 4.76 6.54
N LYS A 150 -20.87 5.55 7.08
CA LYS A 150 -21.28 6.86 6.54
C LYS A 150 -20.46 7.98 7.15
N GLY A 151 -20.06 8.94 6.33
CA GLY A 151 -19.29 10.12 6.71
C GLY A 151 -19.04 11.00 5.49
N ASP A 152 -18.21 12.00 5.63
CA ASP A 152 -17.92 13.03 4.62
C ASP A 152 -16.53 12.87 3.96
N TYR A 153 -15.74 11.88 4.41
CA TYR A 153 -14.40 11.68 3.86
C TYR A 153 -14.45 11.07 2.45
N ASN A 154 -13.87 11.80 1.50
CA ASN A 154 -13.75 11.39 0.10
C ASN A 154 -12.38 10.76 -0.18
N ILE A 155 -12.38 9.73 -1.01
CA ILE A 155 -11.15 9.12 -1.56
C ILE A 155 -11.22 9.21 -3.07
N PRO A 156 -10.28 9.89 -3.76
CA PRO A 156 -10.23 9.92 -5.21
C PRO A 156 -10.19 8.51 -5.81
N GLY A 157 -11.05 8.25 -6.80
CA GLY A 157 -11.23 6.93 -7.41
C GLY A 157 -12.22 6.01 -6.67
N VAL A 158 -12.87 6.49 -5.59
CA VAL A 158 -13.96 5.78 -4.90
C VAL A 158 -15.24 6.61 -4.99
N PRO A 159 -16.35 6.06 -5.51
CA PRO A 159 -17.63 6.80 -5.55
C PRO A 159 -18.16 7.13 -4.16
N GLY A 160 -18.58 8.39 -3.97
CA GLY A 160 -19.20 8.87 -2.73
C GLY A 160 -18.21 9.15 -1.61
N THR A 161 -18.73 9.20 -0.38
CA THR A 161 -17.97 9.49 0.84
C THR A 161 -18.23 8.42 1.90
N GLY A 162 -17.43 8.42 2.98
CA GLY A 162 -17.61 7.49 4.10
C GLY A 162 -16.94 8.00 5.38
N ALA A 163 -17.09 7.27 6.47
CA ALA A 163 -16.42 7.58 7.71
C ALA A 163 -14.90 7.39 7.57
N LYS A 164 -14.10 8.37 8.04
CA LYS A 164 -12.64 8.34 7.97
C LYS A 164 -12.09 7.34 8.97
N ILE A 165 -11.50 6.26 8.50
CA ILE A 165 -10.66 5.34 9.27
C ILE A 165 -9.22 5.78 9.08
N GLN A 166 -8.46 5.93 10.16
CA GLN A 166 -7.05 6.32 10.12
C GLN A 166 -6.17 5.16 10.51
N VAL A 167 -5.15 4.87 9.70
CA VAL A 167 -4.16 3.82 9.97
C VAL A 167 -2.78 4.46 10.05
N ASP A 168 -2.05 4.21 11.14
CA ASP A 168 -0.68 4.68 11.35
C ASP A 168 0.30 3.53 11.10
N PHE A 169 1.25 3.78 10.22
CA PHE A 169 2.29 2.87 9.76
C PHE A 169 3.69 3.23 10.31
N ALA A 170 3.81 4.18 11.24
CA ALA A 170 5.12 4.67 11.69
C ALA A 170 6.07 3.54 12.15
N LYS A 171 5.52 2.48 12.76
CA LYS A 171 6.30 1.32 13.22
C LYS A 171 6.75 0.36 12.13
N THR A 172 6.33 0.59 10.87
CA THR A 172 6.78 -0.22 9.73
C THR A 172 8.06 0.30 9.08
N ALA A 173 8.63 1.40 9.56
CA ALA A 173 9.86 1.95 9.04
C ALA A 173 11.00 0.92 9.12
N GLY A 174 11.64 0.63 7.98
CA GLY A 174 12.75 -0.31 7.85
C GLY A 174 12.40 -1.79 7.97
N GLN A 175 11.12 -2.17 7.97
CA GLN A 175 10.74 -3.57 8.18
C GLN A 175 10.79 -4.40 6.88
N GLY A 176 10.78 -3.78 5.71
CA GLY A 176 10.83 -4.48 4.42
C GLY A 176 12.24 -4.62 3.85
N ALA A 177 13.14 -3.67 4.13
CA ALA A 177 14.50 -3.62 3.59
C ALA A 177 15.58 -3.28 4.64
N GLY A 178 15.27 -3.44 5.93
CA GLY A 178 16.23 -3.37 7.04
C GLY A 178 16.42 -2.00 7.68
N ALA A 179 16.15 -0.90 6.98
CA ALA A 179 16.25 0.46 7.52
C ALA A 179 15.31 1.42 6.77
N LEU A 180 14.91 2.54 7.39
CA LEU A 180 14.14 3.59 6.74
C LEU A 180 14.83 4.08 5.44
N LEU A 181 16.14 4.26 5.49
CA LEU A 181 17.03 4.49 4.34
C LEU A 181 17.89 3.24 4.13
N PRO A 182 17.47 2.29 3.27
CA PRO A 182 18.14 0.98 3.16
C PRO A 182 19.61 1.04 2.74
N THR A 183 20.00 2.09 2.02
CA THR A 183 21.41 2.34 1.64
C THR A 183 22.16 3.25 2.61
N GLY A 184 21.45 3.83 3.59
CA GLY A 184 21.98 4.85 4.50
C GLY A 184 22.01 6.26 3.90
N ASN A 185 21.66 6.43 2.64
CA ASN A 185 21.69 7.71 1.93
C ASN A 185 20.27 8.18 1.58
N PRO A 186 19.99 9.49 1.61
CA PRO A 186 18.73 10.04 1.12
C PRO A 186 18.61 9.97 -0.41
N MET A 187 19.74 9.91 -1.11
CA MET A 187 19.81 9.79 -2.58
C MET A 187 21.05 9.01 -2.97
N ASP A 188 20.89 8.09 -3.90
CA ASP A 188 21.95 7.28 -4.48
C ASP A 188 22.00 7.48 -6.00
N ARG A 189 23.17 7.15 -6.60
CA ARG A 189 23.34 7.14 -8.05
C ARG A 189 23.40 5.71 -8.55
N LEU A 190 22.32 5.28 -9.18
CA LEU A 190 22.20 3.95 -9.79
C LEU A 190 22.80 3.96 -11.20
N ASN A 191 23.58 2.93 -11.54
CA ASN A 191 24.07 2.72 -12.90
C ASN A 191 23.21 1.65 -13.58
N VAL A 192 22.24 2.08 -14.36
CA VAL A 192 21.26 1.19 -15.01
C VAL A 192 21.76 0.70 -16.36
N ALA A 193 21.84 -0.62 -16.53
CA ALA A 193 22.35 -1.23 -17.75
C ALA A 193 21.56 -0.81 -19.01
N GLY A 194 22.28 -0.25 -19.99
CA GLY A 194 21.69 0.25 -21.25
C GLY A 194 21.01 1.62 -21.17
N PHE A 195 21.01 2.26 -19.99
CA PHE A 195 20.50 3.63 -19.81
C PHE A 195 21.57 4.59 -19.28
N GLY A 196 22.34 4.16 -18.29
CA GLY A 196 23.37 4.96 -17.66
C GLY A 196 23.03 5.35 -16.21
N PRO A 197 23.69 6.39 -15.67
CA PRO A 197 23.49 6.81 -14.28
C PRO A 197 22.19 7.58 -14.10
N ILE A 198 21.44 7.25 -13.04
CA ILE A 198 20.23 7.97 -12.62
C ILE A 198 20.25 8.15 -11.09
N ASP A 199 19.81 9.30 -10.61
CA ASP A 199 19.63 9.55 -9.18
C ASP A 199 18.32 8.89 -8.71
N ALA A 200 18.36 8.28 -7.52
CA ALA A 200 17.23 7.57 -6.93
C ALA A 200 17.24 7.70 -5.40
N SER A 201 16.08 7.89 -4.80
CA SER A 201 15.88 7.83 -3.34
C SER A 201 15.21 6.51 -2.99
N MET A 202 15.80 5.73 -2.11
CA MET A 202 15.29 4.43 -1.65
C MET A 202 14.82 4.54 -0.21
N ILE A 203 13.52 4.33 0.02
CA ILE A 203 12.87 4.54 1.31
C ILE A 203 12.06 3.29 1.66
N ASP A 204 12.13 2.86 2.91
CA ASP A 204 11.37 1.72 3.40
C ASP A 204 10.46 2.09 4.58
N ILE A 205 9.18 2.27 4.29
CA ILE A 205 8.10 2.34 5.26
C ILE A 205 6.78 1.95 4.59
N GLY A 206 5.99 1.13 5.26
CA GLY A 206 4.80 0.50 4.69
C GLY A 206 5.14 -0.57 3.65
N ASN A 207 5.88 -0.22 2.64
CA ASN A 207 6.61 -1.09 1.70
C ASN A 207 7.86 -0.35 1.22
N PRO A 208 8.90 -1.05 0.77
CA PRO A 208 10.05 -0.44 0.11
C PRO A 208 9.66 0.29 -1.17
N HIS A 209 10.23 1.47 -1.37
CA HIS A 209 10.03 2.30 -2.57
C HIS A 209 11.35 2.78 -3.12
N VAL A 210 11.36 3.05 -4.42
CA VAL A 210 12.38 3.83 -5.10
C VAL A 210 11.73 5.01 -5.80
N PHE A 211 12.22 6.22 -5.56
CA PHE A 211 11.74 7.44 -6.18
C PHE A 211 12.78 7.99 -7.14
N ILE A 212 12.33 8.39 -8.33
CA ILE A 212 13.13 9.04 -9.36
C ILE A 212 12.43 10.32 -9.82
N ARG A 213 13.18 11.26 -10.40
CA ARG A 213 12.55 12.42 -11.02
C ARG A 213 11.90 12.00 -12.34
N ALA A 214 10.65 12.37 -12.56
CA ALA A 214 9.90 12.06 -13.79
C ALA A 214 10.67 12.55 -15.05
N LYS A 215 11.24 13.74 -15.00
CA LYS A 215 12.02 14.34 -16.10
C LYS A 215 13.24 13.50 -16.52
N ASP A 216 13.85 12.75 -15.60
CA ASP A 216 15.07 12.00 -15.87
C ASP A 216 14.78 10.75 -16.76
N VAL A 217 13.50 10.37 -16.88
CA VAL A 217 13.02 9.30 -17.78
C VAL A 217 12.10 9.83 -18.89
N GLY A 218 12.11 11.15 -19.13
CA GLY A 218 11.36 11.79 -20.22
C GLY A 218 9.88 12.03 -19.93
N MET A 219 9.44 11.90 -18.65
CA MET A 219 8.08 12.18 -18.22
C MET A 219 7.93 13.61 -17.69
N THR A 220 6.73 14.17 -17.81
CA THR A 220 6.33 15.43 -17.18
C THR A 220 5.91 15.23 -15.72
N GLY A 221 5.33 14.05 -15.40
CA GLY A 221 4.70 13.73 -14.12
C GLY A 221 3.19 13.97 -14.12
N THR A 222 2.64 14.46 -15.24
CA THR A 222 1.19 14.70 -15.41
C THR A 222 0.47 13.59 -16.18
N GLU A 223 1.22 12.64 -16.73
CA GLU A 223 0.70 11.54 -17.55
C GLU A 223 -0.37 10.73 -16.80
N THR A 224 -1.34 10.26 -17.55
CA THR A 224 -2.32 9.27 -17.07
C THR A 224 -1.69 7.88 -17.01
N ALA A 225 -2.30 6.97 -16.25
CA ALA A 225 -1.84 5.58 -16.17
C ALA A 225 -1.83 4.89 -17.55
N ASN A 226 -2.83 5.18 -18.39
CA ASN A 226 -2.93 4.58 -19.73
C ASN A 226 -1.81 5.07 -20.68
N GLU A 227 -1.41 6.33 -20.59
CA GLU A 227 -0.31 6.88 -21.40
C GLU A 227 1.02 6.23 -21.02
N ILE A 228 1.29 6.07 -19.72
CA ILE A 228 2.50 5.40 -19.23
C ILE A 228 2.50 3.93 -19.67
N ASP A 229 1.40 3.19 -19.46
CA ASP A 229 1.30 1.77 -19.79
C ASP A 229 1.35 1.50 -21.29
N ALA A 230 1.00 2.49 -22.14
CA ALA A 230 1.12 2.40 -23.60
C ALA A 230 2.57 2.50 -24.08
N ASP A 231 3.45 3.17 -23.34
CA ASP A 231 4.88 3.28 -23.66
C ASP A 231 5.66 2.10 -23.09
N ARG A 232 5.78 1.03 -23.87
CA ARG A 232 6.51 -0.18 -23.47
C ARG A 232 8.00 0.07 -23.21
N THR A 233 8.61 1.01 -23.92
CA THR A 233 10.03 1.36 -23.73
C THR A 233 10.23 2.00 -22.36
N LEU A 234 9.35 2.92 -21.99
CA LEU A 234 9.34 3.54 -20.66
C LEU A 234 9.06 2.49 -19.56
N CYS A 235 8.06 1.64 -19.72
CA CYS A 235 7.74 0.58 -18.74
C CYS A 235 8.94 -0.35 -18.50
N ASP A 236 9.63 -0.78 -19.57
CA ASP A 236 10.81 -1.63 -19.47
C ASP A 236 11.99 -0.89 -18.79
N LEU A 237 12.15 0.41 -19.04
CA LEU A 237 13.16 1.23 -18.35
C LEU A 237 12.85 1.36 -16.86
N LEU A 238 11.60 1.70 -16.50
CA LEU A 238 11.16 1.81 -15.11
C LEU A 238 11.37 0.51 -14.35
N GLU A 239 11.08 -0.65 -14.97
CA GLU A 239 11.34 -1.96 -14.36
C GLU A 239 12.83 -2.22 -14.15
N LYS A 240 13.69 -1.83 -15.10
CA LYS A 240 15.16 -1.94 -14.92
C LYS A 240 15.64 -1.08 -13.76
N ILE A 241 15.19 0.18 -13.67
CA ILE A 241 15.55 1.08 -12.57
C ILE A 241 15.10 0.48 -11.23
N ARG A 242 13.83 0.01 -11.15
CA ARG A 242 13.26 -0.65 -9.98
C ARG A 242 14.11 -1.86 -9.53
N SER A 243 14.52 -2.68 -10.49
CA SER A 243 15.33 -3.88 -10.23
C SER A 243 16.74 -3.52 -9.73
N HIS A 244 17.38 -2.47 -10.29
CA HIS A 244 18.67 -2.00 -9.78
C HIS A 244 18.55 -1.44 -8.34
N ALA A 245 17.45 -0.71 -8.04
CA ALA A 245 17.16 -0.27 -6.69
C ALA A 245 16.93 -1.45 -5.74
N ALA A 246 16.15 -2.46 -6.13
CA ALA A 246 15.93 -3.67 -5.35
C ALA A 246 17.24 -4.39 -5.00
N TYR A 247 18.17 -4.46 -5.96
CA TYR A 247 19.51 -4.99 -5.73
C TYR A 247 20.31 -4.14 -4.74
N SER A 248 20.30 -2.82 -4.91
CA SER A 248 20.98 -1.88 -3.99
C SER A 248 20.42 -1.94 -2.56
N MET A 249 19.13 -2.23 -2.41
CA MET A 249 18.46 -2.45 -1.12
C MET A 249 18.69 -3.86 -0.54
N GLY A 250 19.43 -4.75 -1.26
CA GLY A 250 19.68 -6.12 -0.82
C GLY A 250 18.48 -7.06 -0.91
N MET A 251 17.44 -6.69 -1.67
CA MET A 251 16.19 -7.45 -1.76
C MET A 251 16.24 -8.58 -2.80
N ILE A 252 17.14 -8.50 -3.77
CA ILE A 252 17.31 -9.48 -4.85
C ILE A 252 18.79 -9.81 -5.08
N SER A 253 19.04 -10.95 -5.69
CA SER A 253 20.40 -11.47 -5.90
C SER A 253 21.20 -10.74 -6.99
N THR A 254 20.53 -10.32 -8.07
CA THR A 254 21.10 -9.58 -9.19
C THR A 254 20.05 -8.66 -9.83
N PRO A 255 20.47 -7.53 -10.49
CA PRO A 255 19.50 -6.56 -11.05
C PRO A 255 18.58 -7.10 -12.14
N ASP A 256 18.91 -8.20 -12.79
CA ASP A 256 18.10 -8.83 -13.85
C ASP A 256 17.01 -9.77 -13.31
N ARG A 257 17.00 -10.04 -11.99
CA ARG A 257 16.05 -10.95 -11.35
C ARG A 257 14.87 -10.27 -10.64
N GLY A 258 14.69 -8.97 -10.85
CA GLY A 258 13.67 -8.20 -10.15
C GLY A 258 12.25 -8.75 -10.30
N LYS A 259 11.86 -9.14 -11.52
CA LYS A 259 10.53 -9.72 -11.79
C LYS A 259 10.31 -11.09 -11.14
N GLN A 260 11.37 -11.88 -10.98
CA GLN A 260 11.29 -13.24 -10.43
C GLN A 260 11.37 -13.25 -8.91
N GLU A 261 12.32 -12.47 -8.35
CA GLU A 261 12.63 -12.53 -6.91
C GLU A 261 11.82 -11.53 -6.08
N SER A 262 11.44 -10.38 -6.65
CA SER A 262 10.65 -9.34 -5.97
C SER A 262 9.78 -8.54 -6.93
N PRO A 263 8.70 -9.13 -7.50
CA PRO A 263 7.84 -8.46 -8.48
C PRO A 263 7.07 -7.28 -7.90
N ALA A 264 6.70 -7.32 -6.61
CA ALA A 264 5.84 -6.34 -5.97
C ALA A 264 6.61 -5.21 -5.25
N ALA A 265 7.91 -5.39 -4.96
CA ALA A 265 8.72 -4.42 -4.23
C ALA A 265 10.16 -4.35 -4.76
N PRO A 266 10.83 -3.18 -4.67
CA PRO A 266 10.27 -1.89 -4.30
C PRO A 266 9.25 -1.39 -5.33
N ILE A 267 8.30 -0.56 -4.89
CA ILE A 267 7.42 0.18 -5.80
C ILE A 267 8.22 1.35 -6.36
N ILE A 268 8.13 1.61 -7.67
CA ILE A 268 8.81 2.78 -8.26
C ILE A 268 7.85 3.96 -8.39
N GLY A 269 8.30 5.13 -7.89
CA GLY A 269 7.60 6.41 -7.97
C GLY A 269 8.34 7.42 -8.85
N MET A 270 7.65 7.98 -9.84
CA MET A 270 8.12 9.08 -10.67
C MET A 270 7.58 10.38 -10.11
N ILE A 271 8.48 11.26 -9.67
CA ILE A 271 8.18 12.47 -8.90
C ILE A 271 8.45 13.71 -9.76
N SER A 272 7.54 14.69 -9.68
CA SER A 272 7.71 16.01 -10.26
C SER A 272 7.16 17.11 -9.33
N PRO A 273 7.60 18.38 -9.46
CA PRO A 273 6.93 19.49 -8.80
C PRO A 273 5.43 19.53 -9.13
N SER A 274 4.66 20.25 -8.30
CA SER A 274 3.23 20.44 -8.55
C SER A 274 2.98 21.25 -9.82
N GLU A 275 2.09 20.75 -10.67
CA GLU A 275 1.57 21.40 -11.89
C GLU A 275 0.08 21.12 -12.01
N ASP A 276 -0.62 21.89 -12.86
CA ASP A 276 -2.00 21.59 -13.23
C ASP A 276 -2.04 20.29 -14.08
N TYR A 277 -2.96 19.38 -13.79
CA TYR A 277 -3.09 18.15 -14.55
C TYR A 277 -4.54 17.65 -14.57
N ASP A 278 -4.87 16.85 -15.58
CA ASP A 278 -6.17 16.20 -15.68
C ASP A 278 -6.19 14.88 -14.89
N ALA A 279 -7.24 14.70 -14.09
CA ALA A 279 -7.54 13.50 -13.32
C ALA A 279 -8.81 12.82 -13.87
N PRO A 280 -8.72 12.05 -14.97
CA PRO A 280 -9.88 11.55 -15.69
C PRO A 280 -10.76 10.61 -14.89
N LEU A 281 -10.22 9.89 -13.91
CA LEU A 281 -11.02 9.03 -13.01
C LEU A 281 -11.93 9.83 -12.06
N SER A 282 -11.66 11.11 -11.86
CA SER A 282 -12.46 12.02 -11.03
C SER A 282 -13.12 13.11 -11.86
N ASP A 283 -13.00 13.03 -13.20
CA ASP A 283 -13.57 13.95 -14.18
C ASP A 283 -13.31 15.43 -13.83
N ARG A 284 -12.05 15.74 -13.49
CA ARG A 284 -11.65 17.10 -13.15
C ARG A 284 -10.17 17.38 -13.46
N THR A 285 -9.87 18.66 -13.63
CA THR A 285 -8.50 19.17 -13.58
C THR A 285 -8.11 19.46 -12.12
N VAL A 286 -6.93 19.05 -11.71
CA VAL A 286 -6.34 19.36 -10.41
C VAL A 286 -5.39 20.53 -10.59
N SER A 287 -5.59 21.58 -9.80
CA SER A 287 -4.70 22.73 -9.80
C SER A 287 -3.39 22.42 -9.03
N ALA A 288 -2.28 22.98 -9.50
CA ALA A 288 -0.98 22.90 -8.81
C ALA A 288 -1.03 23.34 -7.34
N SER A 289 -1.94 24.25 -6.98
CA SER A 289 -2.13 24.70 -5.59
C SER A 289 -2.78 23.66 -4.67
N GLU A 290 -3.44 22.65 -5.23
CA GLU A 290 -4.12 21.61 -4.47
C GLU A 290 -3.18 20.54 -3.93
N CYS A 291 -1.98 20.39 -4.51
CA CYS A 291 -1.00 19.39 -4.09
C CYS A 291 0.39 20.00 -3.86
N ASP A 292 1.23 19.27 -3.17
CA ASP A 292 2.57 19.71 -2.78
C ASP A 292 3.64 19.26 -3.79
N PHE A 293 3.37 18.19 -4.50
CA PHE A 293 4.12 17.63 -5.64
C PHE A 293 3.25 16.59 -6.35
N LEU A 294 3.72 16.11 -7.53
CA LEU A 294 3.07 15.03 -8.28
C LEU A 294 3.85 13.73 -8.14
N SER A 295 3.12 12.62 -8.15
CA SER A 295 3.69 11.27 -8.17
C SER A 295 2.88 10.34 -9.06
N ARG A 296 3.59 9.54 -9.86
CA ARG A 296 3.07 8.41 -10.61
C ARG A 296 3.75 7.16 -10.10
N LEU A 297 3.02 6.06 -9.96
CA LEU A 297 3.54 4.80 -9.41
C LEU A 297 3.42 3.69 -10.44
N MET A 298 4.47 2.86 -10.53
CA MET A 298 4.37 1.55 -11.18
C MET A 298 4.46 0.46 -10.10
N PHE A 299 3.49 -0.43 -10.11
CA PHE A 299 3.37 -1.58 -9.22
C PHE A 299 3.05 -2.83 -10.05
N MET A 300 3.80 -3.91 -9.85
CA MET A 300 3.66 -5.16 -10.62
C MET A 300 3.66 -4.91 -12.15
N GLN A 301 4.62 -4.11 -12.60
CA GLN A 301 4.86 -3.72 -14.00
C GLN A 301 3.67 -3.00 -14.69
N GLN A 302 2.75 -2.46 -13.89
CA GLN A 302 1.63 -1.66 -14.37
C GLN A 302 1.53 -0.35 -13.58
N THR A 303 1.07 0.70 -14.24
CA THR A 303 0.87 2.00 -13.58
C THR A 303 -0.35 1.94 -12.67
N HIS A 304 -0.18 2.38 -11.44
CA HIS A 304 -1.28 2.44 -10.48
C HIS A 304 -2.28 3.54 -10.86
N LYS A 305 -3.51 3.15 -11.20
CA LYS A 305 -4.57 4.06 -11.68
C LYS A 305 -5.02 5.11 -10.64
N THR A 306 -4.78 4.83 -9.37
CA THR A 306 -5.02 5.74 -8.23
C THR A 306 -3.70 5.91 -7.47
N TYR A 307 -3.71 5.79 -6.13
CA TYR A 307 -2.47 5.79 -5.35
C TYR A 307 -2.50 4.70 -4.28
N ALA A 308 -1.44 3.91 -4.19
CA ALA A 308 -1.37 2.82 -3.21
C ALA A 308 -1.27 3.38 -1.79
N GLY A 309 -1.95 2.72 -0.83
CA GLY A 309 -1.99 3.19 0.54
C GLY A 309 -0.63 3.26 1.22
N THR A 310 0.20 2.22 1.07
CA THR A 310 1.56 2.21 1.59
C THR A 310 2.46 3.22 0.87
N SER A 311 2.23 3.43 -0.43
CA SER A 311 2.94 4.47 -1.19
C SER A 311 2.59 5.87 -0.70
N THR A 312 1.33 6.13 -0.31
CA THR A 312 0.94 7.42 0.28
C THR A 312 1.78 7.72 1.52
N VAL A 313 1.91 6.73 2.39
CA VAL A 313 2.70 6.82 3.62
C VAL A 313 4.18 7.01 3.31
N CYS A 314 4.76 6.16 2.46
CA CYS A 314 6.17 6.21 2.11
C CYS A 314 6.56 7.53 1.42
N THR A 315 5.75 7.97 0.45
CA THR A 315 5.99 9.23 -0.27
C THR A 315 5.85 10.43 0.66
N GLY A 316 4.87 10.40 1.58
CA GLY A 316 4.72 11.44 2.60
C GLY A 316 5.93 11.52 3.53
N ILE A 317 6.45 10.39 4.00
CA ILE A 317 7.68 10.37 4.82
C ILE A 317 8.90 10.82 3.99
N ALA A 318 9.04 10.35 2.75
CA ALA A 318 10.13 10.77 1.88
C ALA A 318 10.17 12.29 1.67
N SER A 319 9.01 12.97 1.62
CA SER A 319 8.94 14.44 1.52
C SER A 319 9.46 15.17 2.76
N LYS A 320 9.58 14.48 3.90
CA LYS A 320 10.10 15.00 5.17
C LYS A 320 11.58 14.68 5.42
N LEU A 321 12.20 13.93 4.50
CA LEU A 321 13.61 13.52 4.61
C LEU A 321 14.48 14.43 3.71
N PRO A 322 15.26 15.36 4.27
CA PRO A 322 16.09 16.27 3.49
C PRO A 322 17.05 15.51 2.55
N GLY A 323 17.18 15.99 1.32
CA GLY A 323 18.05 15.39 0.30
C GLY A 323 17.43 14.23 -0.48
N THR A 324 16.19 13.84 -0.21
CA THR A 324 15.48 12.89 -1.07
C THR A 324 14.86 13.61 -2.27
N ILE A 325 14.65 12.88 -3.37
CA ILE A 325 14.00 13.38 -4.58
C ILE A 325 12.60 13.93 -4.29
N VAL A 326 11.85 13.28 -3.37
CA VAL A 326 10.50 13.73 -3.00
C VAL A 326 10.57 15.04 -2.22
N HIS A 327 11.53 15.18 -1.30
CA HIS A 327 11.73 16.42 -0.55
C HIS A 327 12.12 17.59 -1.47
N GLU A 328 12.99 17.34 -2.46
CA GLU A 328 13.38 18.35 -3.46
C GLU A 328 12.21 18.82 -4.33
N ALA A 329 11.27 17.96 -4.65
CA ALA A 329 10.10 18.29 -5.46
C ALA A 329 8.95 18.92 -4.65
N CYS A 330 8.96 18.73 -3.33
CA CYS A 330 7.94 19.23 -2.42
C CYS A 330 8.03 20.75 -2.28
N ARG A 331 6.86 21.39 -2.27
CA ARG A 331 6.79 22.84 -2.02
C ARG A 331 7.37 23.20 -0.65
N ASP A 332 8.10 24.31 -0.57
CA ASP A 332 8.77 24.76 0.66
C ASP A 332 7.78 24.93 1.82
N ASP A 333 6.58 25.49 1.56
CA ASP A 333 5.55 25.71 2.58
C ASP A 333 4.93 24.41 3.11
N ALA A 334 5.13 23.29 2.42
CA ALA A 334 4.64 21.96 2.83
C ALA A 334 5.65 21.19 3.71
N GLN A 335 6.92 21.59 3.70
CA GLN A 335 7.96 20.85 4.44
C GLN A 335 7.76 20.94 5.95
N ASP A 336 7.26 22.07 6.47
CA ASP A 336 7.01 22.30 7.90
C ASP A 336 5.60 21.82 8.35
N ARG A 337 4.70 21.50 7.43
CA ARG A 337 3.35 21.00 7.76
C ARG A 337 3.37 19.51 8.06
N THR A 338 2.54 19.05 8.99
CA THR A 338 2.31 17.62 9.21
C THR A 338 1.62 16.97 8.03
N GLU A 339 0.63 17.65 7.45
CA GLU A 339 -0.11 17.20 6.28
C GLU A 339 0.69 17.37 5.00
N VAL A 340 0.69 16.34 4.17
CA VAL A 340 1.30 16.28 2.83
C VAL A 340 0.24 15.88 1.82
N ARG A 341 0.14 16.64 0.72
CA ARG A 341 -0.84 16.45 -0.35
C ARG A 341 -0.14 16.00 -1.62
N ILE A 342 -0.43 14.80 -2.06
CA ILE A 342 0.21 14.15 -3.22
C ILE A 342 -0.75 14.16 -4.40
N GLY A 343 -0.36 14.82 -5.50
CA GLY A 343 -1.11 14.76 -6.76
C GLY A 343 -0.85 13.44 -7.49
N HIS A 344 -1.92 12.71 -7.87
CA HIS A 344 -1.83 11.39 -8.50
C HIS A 344 -2.90 11.22 -9.61
N PRO A 345 -2.86 10.15 -10.45
CA PRO A 345 -3.74 10.06 -11.63
C PRO A 345 -5.25 10.23 -11.38
N ALA A 346 -5.73 9.99 -10.17
CA ALA A 346 -7.15 10.13 -9.83
C ALA A 346 -7.48 11.37 -9.00
N GLY A 347 -6.53 12.26 -8.72
CA GLY A 347 -6.76 13.47 -7.92
C GLY A 347 -5.65 13.73 -6.89
N VAL A 348 -6.02 14.16 -5.69
CA VAL A 348 -5.08 14.45 -4.59
C VAL A 348 -5.35 13.53 -3.42
N ILE A 349 -4.30 13.01 -2.81
CA ILE A 349 -4.36 12.20 -1.59
C ILE A 349 -3.53 12.85 -0.48
N GLU A 350 -4.05 12.78 0.74
CA GLU A 350 -3.43 13.38 1.93
C GLU A 350 -2.86 12.31 2.86
N THR A 351 -1.76 12.65 3.51
CA THR A 351 -1.13 11.85 4.57
C THR A 351 -0.60 12.77 5.66
N GLU A 352 -0.60 12.32 6.90
CA GLU A 352 0.12 13.00 7.98
C GLU A 352 1.48 12.32 8.18
N SER A 353 2.53 13.11 8.05
CA SER A 353 3.91 12.64 8.07
C SER A 353 4.75 13.50 9.01
N VAL A 354 5.32 12.86 10.05
CA VAL A 354 6.21 13.51 11.01
C VAL A 354 7.45 12.66 11.19
N VAL A 355 8.60 13.28 10.93
CA VAL A 355 9.92 12.69 11.12
C VAL A 355 10.72 13.59 12.04
N GLU A 356 11.39 13.02 13.01
CA GLU A 356 12.32 13.71 13.90
C GLU A 356 13.74 13.19 13.70
N LEU A 357 14.71 14.08 13.76
CA LEU A 357 16.12 13.71 13.74
C LEU A 357 16.50 13.23 15.15
N ASN A 358 16.98 12.00 15.26
CA ASN A 358 17.45 11.39 16.50
C ASN A 358 18.96 11.03 16.36
N GLY A 359 19.82 11.93 16.78
CA GLY A 359 21.26 11.82 16.51
C GLY A 359 21.56 11.97 15.02
N ASN A 360 22.06 10.91 14.39
CA ASN A 360 22.31 10.84 12.94
C ASN A 360 21.21 10.09 12.17
N ASP A 361 20.21 9.55 12.88
CA ASP A 361 19.13 8.75 12.31
C ASP A 361 17.81 9.51 12.33
N TYR A 362 16.89 9.08 11.48
CA TYR A 362 15.52 9.59 11.44
C TYR A 362 14.57 8.68 12.20
N GLU A 363 13.75 9.25 13.07
CA GLU A 363 12.67 8.54 13.76
C GLU A 363 11.33 8.99 13.19
N VAL A 364 10.56 8.03 12.65
CA VAL A 364 9.20 8.30 12.16
C VAL A 364 8.25 8.31 13.36
N LYS A 365 7.67 9.48 13.65
CA LYS A 365 6.71 9.67 14.74
C LYS A 365 5.27 9.47 14.30
N ARG A 366 4.97 9.80 13.03
CA ARG A 366 3.63 9.69 12.46
C ARG A 366 3.71 9.44 10.96
N ALA A 367 2.96 8.47 10.50
CA ALA A 367 2.88 8.08 9.09
C ALA A 367 1.50 7.50 8.82
N THR A 368 0.50 8.38 8.65
CA THR A 368 -0.90 7.96 8.65
C THR A 368 -1.53 7.98 7.27
N LEU A 369 -2.50 7.12 7.11
CA LEU A 369 -3.34 7.01 5.93
C LEU A 369 -4.80 7.09 6.33
N GLY A 370 -5.49 8.14 5.88
CA GLY A 370 -6.94 8.24 5.96
C GLY A 370 -7.59 7.39 4.86
N ARG A 371 -8.52 6.52 5.22
CA ARG A 371 -9.30 5.71 4.28
C ARG A 371 -10.74 5.59 4.75
N THR A 372 -11.58 4.99 3.91
CA THR A 372 -12.91 4.53 4.30
C THR A 372 -13.00 3.03 4.03
N ALA A 373 -13.81 2.33 4.80
CA ALA A 373 -14.15 0.94 4.55
C ALA A 373 -15.66 0.78 4.39
N ARG A 374 -16.06 -0.18 3.55
CA ARG A 374 -17.47 -0.54 3.37
C ARG A 374 -17.59 -2.05 3.35
N ARG A 375 -18.45 -2.59 4.20
CA ARG A 375 -18.83 -4.00 4.13
C ARG A 375 -19.79 -4.21 2.96
N ILE A 376 -19.37 -5.02 1.99
CA ILE A 376 -20.14 -5.31 0.78
C ILE A 376 -21.02 -6.53 1.02
N MET A 377 -20.43 -7.60 1.60
CA MET A 377 -21.10 -8.85 1.88
C MET A 377 -20.44 -9.55 3.07
N ALA A 378 -21.23 -10.26 3.86
CA ALA A 378 -20.76 -11.28 4.80
C ALA A 378 -21.58 -12.54 4.57
N GLY A 379 -20.93 -13.70 4.57
CA GLY A 379 -21.57 -14.98 4.27
C GLY A 379 -20.58 -16.13 4.26
N THR A 380 -20.88 -17.15 3.47
CA THR A 380 -20.10 -18.38 3.39
C THR A 380 -19.68 -18.64 1.97
N VAL A 381 -18.42 -19.01 1.78
CA VAL A 381 -17.87 -19.51 0.51
C VAL A 381 -17.66 -21.03 0.61
N TYR A 382 -17.88 -21.74 -0.47
CA TYR A 382 -17.68 -23.18 -0.61
C TYR A 382 -16.52 -23.42 -1.57
N VAL A 383 -15.55 -24.26 -1.21
CA VAL A 383 -14.36 -24.60 -1.99
C VAL A 383 -14.18 -26.12 -2.08
#